data_321a3e2dbf03b8b7ee8d3a8e8d1159d7
#
_entry.id   321a3e2dbf03b8b7ee8d3a8e8d1159d7
#
_cell.length_a   1.000
_cell.length_b   1.000
_cell.length_c   1.000
_cell.angle_alpha   90.00
_cell.angle_beta   90.00
_cell.angle_gamma   90.00
#
_symmetry.space_group_name_H-M   'P 1'
#
loop_
_entity.id
_entity.type
_entity.pdbx_description
1 polymer ?
#
loop_
_entity_poly.entity_id
_entity_poly.type
_entity_poly.pdbx_seq_one_letter_code
_entity_poly.pdbx_strand_id
1 'polypeptide(L)' 'GPILEELKRRMGEKIEIRQIDVDQHMDMANRYGIRVVPTLIIEKDGKVVRSLEGVTSAETLESMLARLVE' A
#
# COMPACT_ATOMS: atom_id res chain seq x y z
N GLY A 1 -4.33 -2.90 9.33
CA GLY A 1 -3.81 -2.95 10.69
C GLY A 1 -3.46 -1.58 11.21
N PRO A 2 -2.83 -1.50 12.38
CA PRO A 2 -2.55 -0.21 13.01
C PRO A 2 -1.70 0.73 12.18
N ILE A 3 -0.74 0.20 11.43
CA ILE A 3 0.15 1.02 10.60
C ILE A 3 -0.64 1.73 9.51
N LEU A 4 -1.54 1.02 8.83
CA LEU A 4 -2.34 1.61 7.77
C LEU A 4 -3.38 2.56 8.32
N GLU A 5 -3.96 2.26 9.48
CA GLU A 5 -4.89 3.17 10.14
C GLU A 5 -4.20 4.49 10.51
N GLU A 6 -2.99 4.39 11.05
CA GLU A 6 -2.20 5.56 11.39
C GLU A 6 -1.85 6.37 10.14
N LEU A 7 -1.47 5.69 9.07
CA LEU A 7 -1.14 6.34 7.81
C LEU A 7 -2.34 7.11 7.25
N LYS A 8 -3.52 6.49 7.26
CA LYS A 8 -4.74 7.14 6.78
C LYS A 8 -5.08 8.36 7.64
N ARG A 9 -4.88 8.26 8.96
CA ARG A 9 -5.12 9.37 9.86
C ARG A 9 -4.20 10.55 9.53
N ARG A 10 -2.94 10.28 9.22
CA ARG A 10 -1.95 11.32 8.91
C ARG A 10 -2.18 11.96 7.55
N MET A 11 -2.55 11.18 6.57
CA MET A 11 -2.64 11.65 5.18
C MET A 11 -4.03 12.00 4.72
N GLY A 12 -5.06 11.51 5.41
CA GLY A 12 -6.43 11.88 5.14
C GLY A 12 -6.87 11.53 3.72
N GLU A 13 -7.42 12.52 3.03
CA GLU A 13 -7.97 12.33 1.69
C GLU A 13 -6.91 12.27 0.59
N LYS A 14 -5.65 12.49 0.94
CA LYS A 14 -4.56 12.43 -0.05
C LYS A 14 -4.32 11.02 -0.54
N ILE A 15 -4.74 10.02 0.22
CA ILE A 15 -4.56 8.62 -0.14
C ILE A 15 -5.85 7.84 0.04
N GLU A 16 -5.94 6.73 -0.68
CA GLU A 16 -7.00 5.73 -0.49
C GLU A 16 -6.33 4.40 -0.19
N ILE A 17 -6.82 3.70 0.82
CA ILE A 17 -6.27 2.42 1.22
C ILE A 17 -7.32 1.34 0.99
N ARG A 18 -6.93 0.28 0.25
CA ARG A 18 -7.75 -0.91 0.07
C ARG A 18 -6.97 -2.11 0.57
N GLN A 19 -7.61 -2.92 1.39
CA GLN A 19 -7.02 -4.15 1.88
C GLN A 19 -7.63 -5.32 1.15
N ILE A 20 -6.78 -6.19 0.62
CA ILE A 20 -7.20 -7.31 -0.20
C ILE A 20 -6.63 -8.58 0.41
N ASP A 21 -7.51 -9.55 0.71
CA ASP A 21 -7.11 -10.85 1.20
C ASP A 21 -6.72 -11.71 0.00
N VAL A 22 -5.43 -12.01 -0.12
CA VAL A 22 -4.94 -12.76 -1.28
C VAL A 22 -5.48 -14.18 -1.33
N ASP A 23 -5.88 -14.75 -0.19
CA ASP A 23 -6.48 -16.09 -0.18
C ASP A 23 -7.86 -16.10 -0.84
N GLN A 24 -8.52 -14.95 -0.88
CA GLN A 24 -9.82 -14.81 -1.53
C GLN A 24 -9.73 -14.13 -2.89
N HIS A 25 -8.55 -13.59 -3.23
CA HIS A 25 -8.33 -12.85 -4.47
C HIS A 25 -7.01 -13.27 -5.12
N MET A 26 -6.90 -14.56 -5.42
CA MET A 26 -5.69 -15.10 -6.01
C MET A 26 -5.38 -14.52 -7.38
N ASP A 27 -6.41 -14.12 -8.11
CA ASP A 27 -6.23 -13.44 -9.40
C ASP A 27 -5.47 -12.13 -9.24
N MET A 28 -5.77 -11.37 -8.19
CA MET A 28 -5.06 -10.12 -7.92
C MET A 28 -3.64 -10.38 -7.43
N ALA A 29 -3.46 -11.40 -6.61
CA ALA A 29 -2.13 -11.79 -6.16
C ALA A 29 -1.23 -12.13 -7.34
N ASN A 30 -1.76 -12.88 -8.30
CA ASN A 30 -1.03 -13.23 -9.51
C ASN A 30 -0.74 -12.02 -10.38
N ARG A 31 -1.73 -11.14 -10.54
CA ARG A 31 -1.58 -9.94 -11.36
C ARG A 31 -0.45 -9.04 -10.85
N TYR A 32 -0.36 -8.87 -9.53
CA TYR A 32 0.65 -7.99 -8.93
C TYR A 32 1.93 -8.71 -8.56
N GLY A 33 2.00 -10.02 -8.81
CA GLY A 33 3.19 -10.82 -8.50
C GLY A 33 3.46 -10.94 -7.01
N ILE A 34 2.40 -11.06 -6.20
CA ILE A 34 2.52 -11.15 -4.75
C ILE A 34 3.11 -12.49 -4.37
N ARG A 35 4.23 -12.48 -3.65
CA ARG A 35 4.92 -13.67 -3.18
C ARG A 35 4.97 -13.75 -1.67
N VAL A 36 4.83 -12.62 -1.02
CA VAL A 36 5.03 -12.47 0.43
C VAL A 36 3.88 -11.66 0.97
N VAL A 37 3.44 -11.96 2.18
CA VAL A 37 2.48 -11.11 2.89
C VAL A 37 3.10 -10.63 4.20
N PRO A 38 2.91 -9.38 4.56
CA PRO A 38 2.19 -8.36 3.80
C PRO A 38 2.99 -7.81 2.62
N THR A 39 2.29 -7.41 1.58
CA THR A 39 2.87 -6.65 0.47
C THR A 39 2.03 -5.41 0.26
N LEU A 40 2.69 -4.28 0.10
CA LEU A 40 2.05 -3.00 -0.11
C LEU A 40 2.32 -2.55 -1.54
N ILE A 41 1.24 -2.36 -2.30
CA ILE A 41 1.32 -1.86 -3.67
C ILE A 41 0.87 -0.41 -3.66
N ILE A 42 1.70 0.47 -4.19
CA ILE A 42 1.39 1.89 -4.27
C ILE A 42 1.14 2.24 -5.73
N GLU A 43 -0.07 2.75 -6.00
CA GLU A 43 -0.47 3.14 -7.34
C GLU A 43 -0.71 4.64 -7.40
N LYS A 44 -0.35 5.23 -8.52
CA LYS A 44 -0.64 6.63 -8.80
C LYS A 44 -1.09 6.73 -10.27
N ASP A 45 -2.24 7.34 -10.48
CA ASP A 45 -2.80 7.54 -11.83
C ASP A 45 -2.96 6.21 -12.57
N GLY A 46 -3.36 5.17 -11.84
CA GLY A 46 -3.60 3.85 -12.41
C GLY A 46 -2.36 3.01 -12.66
N LYS A 47 -1.20 3.48 -12.21
CA LYS A 47 0.06 2.77 -12.42
C LYS A 47 0.72 2.42 -11.09
N VAL A 48 1.28 1.22 -11.02
CA VAL A 48 2.08 0.82 -9.86
C VAL A 48 3.40 1.59 -9.88
N VAL A 49 3.65 2.37 -8.84
CA VAL A 49 4.89 3.15 -8.72
C VAL A 49 5.84 2.57 -7.68
N ARG A 50 5.33 1.77 -6.74
CA ARG A 50 6.15 1.11 -5.72
C ARG A 50 5.50 -0.19 -5.30
N SER A 51 6.34 -1.15 -4.91
CA SER A 51 5.89 -2.40 -4.31
C SER A 51 6.84 -2.70 -3.15
N LEU A 52 6.28 -2.88 -1.97
CA LEU A 52 7.04 -3.10 -0.74
C LEU A 52 6.62 -4.41 -0.11
N GLU A 53 7.59 -5.29 0.12
CA GLU A 53 7.35 -6.58 0.79
C GLU A 53 7.75 -6.47 2.25
N GLY A 54 6.90 -7.01 3.13
CA GLY A 54 7.17 -7.02 4.56
C GLY A 54 6.61 -5.81 5.27
N VAL A 55 6.88 -5.75 6.58
CA VAL A 55 6.34 -4.72 7.45
C VAL A 55 7.19 -3.46 7.40
N THR A 56 6.53 -2.29 7.41
CA THR A 56 7.20 -1.01 7.47
C THR A 56 6.43 -0.10 8.43
N SER A 57 6.99 1.06 8.75
CA SER A 57 6.36 2.00 9.67
C SER A 57 5.49 3.02 8.94
N ALA A 58 4.53 3.59 9.69
CA ALA A 58 3.69 4.66 9.16
C ALA A 58 4.54 5.87 8.77
N GLU A 59 5.57 6.18 9.54
CA GLU A 59 6.46 7.31 9.24
C GLU A 59 7.20 7.12 7.92
N THR A 60 7.70 5.92 7.69
CA THR A 60 8.40 5.61 6.43
C THR A 60 7.45 5.72 5.25
N LEU A 61 6.24 5.17 5.40
CA LEU A 61 5.23 5.24 4.34
C LEU A 61 4.80 6.68 4.08
N GLU A 62 4.61 7.46 5.13
CA GLU A 62 4.23 8.86 4.98
C GLU A 62 5.29 9.65 4.20
N SER A 63 6.56 9.47 4.54
CA SER A 63 7.65 10.16 3.86
C SER A 63 7.70 9.81 2.38
N MET A 64 7.50 8.53 2.07
CA MET A 64 7.49 8.06 0.69
C MET A 64 6.30 8.61 -0.08
N LEU A 65 5.10 8.51 0.49
CA LEU A 65 3.87 8.93 -0.17
C LEU A 65 3.78 10.44 -0.32
N ALA A 66 4.34 11.19 0.61
CA ALA A 66 4.34 12.65 0.54
C ALA A 66 5.02 13.14 -0.75
N ARG A 67 6.04 12.43 -1.20
CA ARG A 67 6.72 12.77 -2.45
C ARG A 67 5.86 12.46 -3.66
N LEU A 68 5.05 11.41 -3.56
CA LEU A 68 4.24 10.95 -4.68
C LEU A 68 2.99 11.79 -4.88
N VAL A 69 2.48 12.42 -3.82
CA VAL A 69 1.26 13.24 -3.91
C VAL A 69 1.54 14.73 -4.17
N GLU A 70 2.78 15.10 -4.32
CA GLU A 70 3.15 16.48 -4.64
C GLU A 70 2.64 16.91 -6.03
#